data_6d6540c0a024ed59f0e95d7fc7f813a9
#
_entry.id   6d6540c0a024ed59f0e95d7fc7f813a9
#
_cell.length_a   1.000
_cell.length_b   1.000
_cell.length_c   1.000
_cell.angle_alpha   90.00
_cell.angle_beta   90.00
_cell.angle_gamma   90.00
#
_symmetry.space_group_name_H-M   'P 1'
#
loop_
_entity.id
_entity.type
_entity.pdbx_description
1 polymer ?
#
loop_
_entity_poly.entity_id
_entity_poly.type
_entity_poly.pdbx_seq_one_letter_code
_entity_poly.pdbx_strand_id
1 'polypeptide(L)'
;MYAITIPEPGGPEALVWAEVPDPVAGEGEVLVDVVASAVNRADVLQRQGFYNPPPGASPYPGLECSGRISAIGPGVTGWSVGDEVCALLAGGGYAEKVAVPAGQLLPVPDGVDPALAAALPEVTATVWSNVFMVAHLRPGETLLVHGGSSGIGTMAIQLAKAVGARVAVTAGGPEKLARCAELGADILIDYREQDFVEELRKATDGAGADVILDIVGAKYLDRNVKALAVNGRLAVIGLQGGVKGELNLGALLNKRAAITATSLRGRPLAEKAAIVAAVREHVWPLIADGVVRPVVDRTVPMPDAAEAHRVVESSAHIGKVLLRVPMG
;
A
#
# COMPACT_ATOMS: atom_id res chain seq x y z
N MET A 1 25.43 1.77 10.85
CA MET A 1 24.02 1.88 11.22
C MET A 1 23.44 0.54 11.59
N TYR A 2 22.26 0.53 12.22
CA TYR A 2 21.50 -0.70 12.41
C TYR A 2 20.40 -0.84 11.37
N ALA A 3 20.08 -2.10 11.00
CA ALA A 3 18.98 -2.44 10.10
C ALA A 3 18.42 -3.83 10.46
N ILE A 4 17.18 -4.09 10.04
CA ILE A 4 16.62 -5.43 10.07
C ILE A 4 17.20 -6.23 8.90
N THR A 5 17.90 -7.31 9.22
CA THR A 5 18.41 -8.29 8.26
C THR A 5 17.56 -9.55 8.25
N ILE A 6 17.64 -10.32 7.18
CA ILE A 6 17.01 -11.63 7.02
C ILE A 6 18.12 -12.61 6.63
N PRO A 7 18.89 -13.15 7.60
CA PRO A 7 19.99 -14.07 7.30
C PRO A 7 19.53 -15.31 6.52
N GLU A 8 18.38 -15.86 6.91
CA GLU A 8 17.71 -16.96 6.21
C GLU A 8 16.20 -16.70 6.19
N PRO A 9 15.50 -17.00 5.09
CA PRO A 9 14.05 -16.89 5.02
C PRO A 9 13.37 -17.77 6.08
N GLY A 10 12.32 -17.24 6.73
CA GLY A 10 11.67 -17.98 7.80
C GLY A 10 10.46 -17.30 8.43
N GLY A 11 10.14 -17.70 9.64
CA GLY A 11 9.13 -17.08 10.48
C GLY A 11 9.52 -15.66 10.95
N PRO A 12 8.69 -14.99 11.76
CA PRO A 12 8.98 -13.64 12.24
C PRO A 12 10.34 -13.49 12.94
N GLU A 13 10.83 -14.54 13.58
CA GLU A 13 12.13 -14.63 14.23
C GLU A 13 13.34 -14.54 13.29
N ALA A 14 13.12 -14.67 11.97
CA ALA A 14 14.15 -14.45 10.96
C ALA A 14 14.56 -12.98 10.81
N LEU A 15 13.77 -12.06 11.38
CA LEU A 15 14.08 -10.62 11.38
C LEU A 15 15.05 -10.31 12.52
N VAL A 16 16.27 -9.90 12.15
CA VAL A 16 17.35 -9.64 13.11
C VAL A 16 17.79 -8.18 13.00
N TRP A 17 17.72 -7.44 14.12
CA TRP A 17 18.29 -6.10 14.23
C TRP A 17 19.80 -6.20 14.37
N ALA A 18 20.54 -5.79 13.36
CA ALA A 18 21.98 -5.99 13.26
C ALA A 18 22.72 -4.73 12.79
N GLU A 19 23.97 -4.60 13.18
CA GLU A 19 24.86 -3.56 12.64
C GLU A 19 25.25 -3.89 11.20
N VAL A 20 25.15 -2.91 10.34
CA VAL A 20 25.43 -3.02 8.89
C VAL A 20 26.13 -1.74 8.43
N PRO A 21 26.83 -1.75 7.28
CA PRO A 21 27.43 -0.55 6.70
C PRO A 21 26.39 0.54 6.43
N ASP A 22 26.76 1.80 6.67
CA ASP A 22 25.92 2.95 6.29
C ASP A 22 25.79 3.01 4.77
N PRO A 23 24.58 3.28 4.21
CA PRO A 23 24.41 3.54 2.80
C PRO A 23 24.99 4.92 2.44
N VAL A 24 25.35 5.07 1.18
CA VAL A 24 25.83 6.33 0.62
C VAL A 24 24.87 6.74 -0.51
N ALA A 25 24.45 8.02 -0.52
CA ALA A 25 23.63 8.56 -1.60
C ALA A 25 24.45 8.60 -2.91
N GLY A 26 23.98 7.87 -3.91
CA GLY A 26 24.51 7.86 -5.27
C GLY A 26 24.05 9.06 -6.10
N GLU A 27 24.33 9.02 -7.41
CA GLU A 27 23.83 10.03 -8.34
C GLU A 27 22.30 9.99 -8.40
N GLY A 28 21.65 11.14 -8.22
CA GLY A 28 20.20 11.27 -8.21
C GLY A 28 19.51 10.78 -6.93
N GLU A 29 20.28 10.45 -5.89
CA GLU A 29 19.75 9.95 -4.61
C GLU A 29 19.99 10.93 -3.45
N VAL A 30 19.21 10.79 -2.42
CA VAL A 30 19.45 11.41 -1.11
C VAL A 30 19.64 10.33 -0.05
N LEU A 31 20.34 10.66 1.04
CA LEU A 31 20.38 9.85 2.25
C LEU A 31 19.33 10.37 3.23
N VAL A 32 18.47 9.49 3.71
CA VAL A 32 17.44 9.79 4.70
C VAL A 32 17.78 9.11 6.02
N ASP A 33 17.87 9.88 7.09
CA ASP A 33 17.85 9.37 8.46
C ASP A 33 16.40 9.02 8.80
N VAL A 34 16.12 7.73 8.99
CA VAL A 34 14.76 7.20 9.11
C VAL A 34 14.21 7.46 10.52
N VAL A 35 13.01 7.99 10.59
CA VAL A 35 12.24 8.13 11.83
C VAL A 35 11.32 6.91 12.01
N ALA A 36 10.64 6.51 10.94
CA ALA A 36 9.76 5.35 10.96
C ALA A 36 9.66 4.70 9.57
N SER A 37 9.27 3.45 9.57
CA SER A 37 8.84 2.68 8.40
C SER A 37 7.47 2.06 8.66
N ALA A 38 6.86 1.42 7.66
CA ALA A 38 5.60 0.73 7.86
C ALA A 38 5.62 -0.66 7.24
N VAL A 39 4.96 -1.62 7.90
CA VAL A 39 4.92 -3.01 7.43
C VAL A 39 3.94 -3.15 6.27
N ASN A 40 4.41 -3.77 5.20
CA ASN A 40 3.62 -4.16 4.04
C ASN A 40 3.60 -5.69 3.90
N ARG A 41 2.58 -6.25 3.27
CA ARG A 41 2.51 -7.70 3.02
C ARG A 41 3.71 -8.20 2.21
N ALA A 42 4.26 -7.38 1.34
CA ALA A 42 5.46 -7.69 0.56
C ALA A 42 6.70 -7.89 1.44
N ASP A 43 6.84 -7.17 2.56
CA ASP A 43 7.93 -7.36 3.53
C ASP A 43 7.82 -8.73 4.20
N VAL A 44 6.58 -9.15 4.54
CA VAL A 44 6.32 -10.49 5.07
C VAL A 44 6.70 -11.58 4.05
N LEU A 45 6.33 -11.39 2.77
CA LEU A 45 6.70 -12.32 1.70
C LEU A 45 8.21 -12.33 1.43
N GLN A 46 8.90 -11.19 1.54
CA GLN A 46 10.35 -11.12 1.44
C GLN A 46 11.01 -11.91 2.56
N ARG A 47 10.57 -11.73 3.81
CA ARG A 47 11.07 -12.49 4.95
C ARG A 47 10.89 -14.01 4.74
N GLN A 48 9.78 -14.42 4.14
CA GLN A 48 9.48 -15.82 3.85
C GLN A 48 10.20 -16.37 2.61
N GLY A 49 10.94 -15.52 1.86
CA GLY A 49 11.66 -15.93 0.64
C GLY A 49 10.81 -15.98 -0.62
N PHE A 50 9.58 -15.48 -0.59
CA PHE A 50 8.64 -15.52 -1.73
C PHE A 50 8.60 -14.24 -2.55
N TYR A 51 9.28 -13.17 -2.11
CA TYR A 51 9.27 -11.87 -2.79
C TYR A 51 10.63 -11.19 -2.69
N ASN A 52 11.56 -11.61 -3.52
CA ASN A 52 12.93 -11.10 -3.51
C ASN A 52 13.01 -9.63 -3.93
N PRO A 53 13.94 -8.84 -3.36
CA PRO A 53 14.25 -7.50 -3.82
C PRO A 53 14.60 -7.51 -5.31
N PRO A 54 14.16 -6.51 -6.10
CA PRO A 54 14.62 -6.37 -7.47
C PRO A 54 16.11 -6.05 -7.52
N PRO A 55 16.80 -6.35 -8.65
CA PRO A 55 18.23 -6.06 -8.80
C PRO A 55 18.55 -4.60 -8.47
N GLY A 56 19.59 -4.37 -7.67
CA GLY A 56 20.05 -3.05 -7.25
C GLY A 56 19.29 -2.44 -6.06
N ALA A 57 18.19 -3.06 -5.60
CA ALA A 57 17.51 -2.61 -4.39
C ALA A 57 18.26 -3.08 -3.12
N SER A 58 18.06 -2.36 -2.03
CA SER A 58 18.54 -2.77 -0.70
C SER A 58 18.07 -4.19 -0.37
N PRO A 59 18.94 -5.04 0.20
CA PRO A 59 18.56 -6.38 0.65
C PRO A 59 17.67 -6.35 1.90
N TYR A 60 17.69 -5.24 2.63
CA TYR A 60 16.87 -5.07 3.84
C TYR A 60 15.41 -4.82 3.47
N PRO A 61 14.43 -5.32 4.26
CA PRO A 61 13.00 -5.06 4.02
C PRO A 61 12.64 -3.59 4.24
N GLY A 62 11.39 -3.25 3.95
CA GLY A 62 10.81 -1.93 4.12
C GLY A 62 10.63 -1.18 2.81
N LEU A 63 9.35 -1.09 2.36
CA LEU A 63 8.98 -0.48 1.07
C LEU A 63 8.61 0.99 1.18
N GLU A 64 8.67 1.55 2.38
CA GLU A 64 8.39 2.96 2.65
C GLU A 64 9.05 3.39 3.95
N CYS A 65 9.31 4.66 4.07
CA CYS A 65 9.77 5.27 5.32
C CYS A 65 9.37 6.74 5.39
N SER A 66 9.57 7.33 6.56
CA SER A 66 9.65 8.77 6.78
C SER A 66 10.92 9.09 7.54
N GLY A 67 11.40 10.32 7.39
CA GLY A 67 12.63 10.75 8.05
C GLY A 67 13.07 12.13 7.61
N ARG A 68 14.35 12.40 7.79
CA ARG A 68 14.99 13.67 7.45
C ARG A 68 16.17 13.45 6.51
N ILE A 69 16.28 14.27 5.48
CA ILE A 69 17.42 14.21 4.56
C ILE A 69 18.69 14.59 5.32
N SER A 70 19.68 13.70 5.36
CA SER A 70 20.98 13.90 6.00
C SER A 70 22.12 14.15 5.03
N ALA A 71 21.99 13.70 3.76
CA ALA A 71 22.94 13.99 2.69
C ALA A 71 22.27 13.98 1.32
N ILE A 72 22.87 14.69 0.38
CA ILE A 72 22.38 14.83 -1.00
C ILE A 72 23.48 14.35 -1.96
N GLY A 73 23.13 13.39 -2.81
CA GLY A 73 24.01 12.90 -3.86
C GLY A 73 24.08 13.83 -5.07
N PRO A 74 25.02 13.61 -5.98
CA PRO A 74 25.18 14.42 -7.19
C PRO A 74 23.89 14.42 -8.04
N GLY A 75 23.61 15.56 -8.70
CA GLY A 75 22.49 15.68 -9.64
C GLY A 75 21.10 15.90 -9.01
N VAL A 76 20.95 15.82 -7.70
CA VAL A 76 19.69 16.06 -7.01
C VAL A 76 19.39 17.57 -6.94
N THR A 77 18.17 17.94 -7.27
CA THR A 77 17.66 19.31 -7.16
C THR A 77 16.31 19.32 -6.45
N GLY A 78 15.92 20.45 -5.86
CA GLY A 78 14.62 20.65 -5.22
C GLY A 78 14.50 20.07 -3.82
N TRP A 79 15.58 19.53 -3.24
CA TRP A 79 15.66 19.02 -1.88
C TRP A 79 16.87 19.61 -1.14
N SER A 80 16.77 19.72 0.16
CA SER A 80 17.82 20.25 1.05
C SER A 80 18.07 19.31 2.23
N VAL A 81 19.29 19.31 2.74
CA VAL A 81 19.60 18.64 4.01
C VAL A 81 18.74 19.25 5.12
N GLY A 82 18.11 18.40 5.91
CA GLY A 82 17.18 18.80 6.96
C GLY A 82 15.70 18.72 6.55
N ASP A 83 15.36 18.61 5.27
CA ASP A 83 13.97 18.45 4.82
C ASP A 83 13.35 17.19 5.43
N GLU A 84 12.12 17.32 5.94
CA GLU A 84 11.31 16.20 6.41
C GLU A 84 10.56 15.58 5.24
N VAL A 85 10.80 14.30 5.04
CA VAL A 85 10.31 13.54 3.88
C VAL A 85 9.70 12.21 4.27
N CYS A 86 8.84 11.69 3.39
CA CYS A 86 8.52 10.29 3.34
C CYS A 86 8.84 9.76 1.92
N ALA A 87 9.06 8.45 1.80
CA ALA A 87 9.62 7.87 0.59
C ALA A 87 8.98 6.53 0.22
N LEU A 88 8.74 6.35 -1.09
CA LEU A 88 8.43 5.05 -1.67
C LEU A 88 9.74 4.32 -1.97
N LEU A 89 9.91 3.10 -1.46
CA LEU A 89 11.16 2.34 -1.54
C LEU A 89 10.99 1.02 -2.29
N ALA A 90 12.10 0.48 -2.76
CA ALA A 90 12.19 -0.90 -3.24
C ALA A 90 12.76 -1.85 -2.17
N GLY A 91 13.16 -1.34 -1.02
CA GLY A 91 13.73 -1.98 0.15
C GLY A 91 14.51 -0.98 0.99
N GLY A 92 14.94 -1.37 2.19
CA GLY A 92 15.82 -0.58 3.05
C GLY A 92 15.10 0.29 4.09
N GLY A 93 13.77 0.32 4.10
CA GLY A 93 13.02 1.13 5.08
C GLY A 93 13.14 0.66 6.52
N TYR A 94 13.52 -0.61 6.76
CA TYR A 94 13.73 -1.13 8.11
C TYR A 94 15.17 -0.93 8.58
N ALA A 95 15.65 0.29 8.52
CA ALA A 95 17.00 0.68 8.88
C ALA A 95 17.01 2.10 9.48
N GLU A 96 18.10 2.46 10.12
CA GLU A 96 18.30 3.83 10.62
C GLU A 96 18.53 4.84 9.48
N LYS A 97 19.07 4.37 8.33
CA LYS A 97 19.32 5.22 7.15
C LYS A 97 19.01 4.47 5.87
N VAL A 98 18.56 5.18 4.86
CA VAL A 98 18.30 4.63 3.52
C VAL A 98 18.67 5.63 2.42
N ALA A 99 19.30 5.14 1.36
CA ALA A 99 19.50 5.90 0.13
C ALA A 99 18.23 5.83 -0.72
N VAL A 100 17.72 6.97 -1.16
CA VAL A 100 16.43 7.10 -1.85
C VAL A 100 16.60 7.87 -3.15
N PRO A 101 16.16 7.34 -4.31
CA PRO A 101 16.08 8.13 -5.54
C PRO A 101 15.17 9.36 -5.33
N ALA A 102 15.66 10.53 -5.65
CA ALA A 102 14.98 11.81 -5.37
C ALA A 102 13.56 11.90 -5.96
N GLY A 103 13.29 11.21 -7.08
CA GLY A 103 11.95 11.12 -7.68
C GLY A 103 10.95 10.27 -6.90
N GLN A 104 11.36 9.58 -5.84
CA GLN A 104 10.49 8.77 -4.97
C GLN A 104 10.22 9.42 -3.61
N LEU A 105 10.68 10.66 -3.43
CA LEU A 105 10.47 11.46 -2.24
C LEU A 105 9.17 12.26 -2.33
N LEU A 106 8.54 12.40 -1.17
CA LEU A 106 7.38 13.26 -0.90
C LEU A 106 7.71 14.10 0.36
N PRO A 107 7.35 15.37 0.42
CA PRO A 107 7.49 16.10 1.69
C PRO A 107 6.54 15.49 2.72
N VAL A 108 6.87 15.53 4.00
CA VAL A 108 5.89 15.22 5.04
C VAL A 108 4.71 16.19 4.87
N PRO A 109 3.46 15.73 4.78
CA PRO A 109 2.32 16.63 4.60
C PRO A 109 2.13 17.55 5.81
N ASP A 110 1.70 18.79 5.57
CA ASP A 110 1.41 19.74 6.64
C ASP A 110 0.40 19.14 7.64
N GLY A 111 0.69 19.30 8.93
CA GLY A 111 -0.15 18.81 10.02
C GLY A 111 -0.07 17.29 10.30
N VAL A 112 0.75 16.55 9.56
CA VAL A 112 0.98 15.11 9.80
C VAL A 112 2.26 14.92 10.62
N ASP A 113 2.17 14.15 11.71
CA ASP A 113 3.36 13.75 12.47
C ASP A 113 4.34 12.98 11.56
N PRO A 114 5.64 13.33 11.55
CA PRO A 114 6.63 12.70 10.71
C PRO A 114 6.65 11.16 10.82
N ALA A 115 6.47 10.60 12.00
CA ALA A 115 6.42 9.14 12.16
C ALA A 115 5.17 8.54 11.51
N LEU A 116 4.02 9.23 11.57
CA LEU A 116 2.78 8.78 10.91
C LEU A 116 2.86 8.89 9.39
N ALA A 117 3.67 9.83 8.86
CA ALA A 117 3.88 9.98 7.43
C ALA A 117 4.50 8.73 6.78
N ALA A 118 5.19 7.88 7.55
CA ALA A 118 5.69 6.58 7.07
C ALA A 118 4.59 5.63 6.59
N ALA A 119 3.33 5.85 6.98
CA ALA A 119 2.19 5.03 6.58
C ALA A 119 1.58 5.41 5.22
N LEU A 120 2.12 6.42 4.53
CA LEU A 120 1.50 7.04 3.36
C LEU A 120 2.06 6.56 2.00
N PRO A 121 3.38 6.47 1.77
CA PRO A 121 3.94 6.35 0.42
C PRO A 121 3.46 5.12 -0.35
N GLU A 122 3.55 3.92 0.25
CA GLU A 122 3.20 2.67 -0.43
C GLU A 122 1.69 2.57 -0.70
N VAL A 123 0.85 2.90 0.29
CA VAL A 123 -0.60 2.78 0.14
C VAL A 123 -1.17 3.83 -0.82
N THR A 124 -0.66 5.07 -0.79
CA THR A 124 -1.11 6.12 -1.71
C THR A 124 -0.67 5.81 -3.14
N ALA A 125 0.60 5.43 -3.34
CA ALA A 125 1.12 5.08 -4.66
C ALA A 125 0.42 3.84 -5.24
N THR A 126 0.18 2.81 -4.43
CA THR A 126 -0.53 1.60 -4.88
C THR A 126 -1.97 1.90 -5.25
N VAL A 127 -2.72 2.61 -4.39
CA VAL A 127 -4.12 2.92 -4.67
C VAL A 127 -4.23 3.88 -5.86
N TRP A 128 -3.44 4.96 -5.88
CA TRP A 128 -3.51 5.94 -6.95
C TRP A 128 -3.19 5.34 -8.31
N SER A 129 -2.08 4.59 -8.40
CA SER A 129 -1.69 3.97 -9.67
C SER A 129 -2.71 2.96 -10.18
N ASN A 130 -3.32 2.15 -9.31
CA ASN A 130 -4.21 1.07 -9.75
C ASN A 130 -5.66 1.53 -9.93
N VAL A 131 -6.19 2.30 -8.99
CA VAL A 131 -7.61 2.70 -9.02
C VAL A 131 -7.84 3.88 -9.97
N PHE A 132 -6.91 4.87 -9.99
CA PHE A 132 -7.10 6.10 -10.76
C PHE A 132 -6.33 6.12 -12.07
N MET A 133 -5.02 5.76 -12.08
CA MET A 133 -4.23 5.80 -13.32
C MET A 133 -4.53 4.63 -14.25
N VAL A 134 -4.75 3.41 -13.72
CA VAL A 134 -4.97 2.18 -14.52
C VAL A 134 -6.46 1.89 -14.69
N ALA A 135 -7.24 1.81 -13.61
CA ALA A 135 -8.65 1.48 -13.69
C ALA A 135 -9.55 2.69 -13.97
N HIS A 136 -9.03 3.91 -13.92
CA HIS A 136 -9.74 5.15 -14.25
C HIS A 136 -11.08 5.28 -13.53
N LEU A 137 -11.09 5.08 -12.19
CA LEU A 137 -12.29 5.31 -11.37
C LEU A 137 -12.77 6.76 -11.53
N ARG A 138 -14.07 6.93 -11.73
CA ARG A 138 -14.71 8.23 -11.96
C ARG A 138 -15.73 8.57 -10.87
N PRO A 139 -16.05 9.85 -10.69
CA PRO A 139 -17.16 10.25 -9.82
C PRO A 139 -18.46 9.52 -10.19
N GLY A 140 -19.20 9.07 -9.18
CA GLY A 140 -20.46 8.34 -9.35
C GLY A 140 -20.32 6.84 -9.63
N GLU A 141 -19.13 6.34 -10.00
CA GLU A 141 -18.88 4.91 -10.14
C GLU A 141 -18.81 4.21 -8.78
N THR A 142 -18.99 2.89 -8.78
CA THR A 142 -18.87 2.02 -7.59
C THR A 142 -17.52 1.31 -7.59
N LEU A 143 -16.72 1.56 -6.54
CA LEU A 143 -15.49 0.83 -6.25
C LEU A 143 -15.77 -0.29 -5.24
N LEU A 144 -15.39 -1.52 -5.54
CA LEU A 144 -15.30 -2.61 -4.55
C LEU A 144 -13.85 -2.80 -4.12
N VAL A 145 -13.59 -2.76 -2.81
CA VAL A 145 -12.26 -2.98 -2.23
C VAL A 145 -12.26 -4.28 -1.42
N HIS A 146 -11.50 -5.26 -1.83
CA HIS A 146 -11.26 -6.43 -0.99
C HIS A 146 -10.23 -6.12 0.11
N GLY A 147 -10.58 -6.45 1.36
CA GLY A 147 -9.76 -6.12 2.51
C GLY A 147 -9.84 -4.64 2.91
N GLY A 148 -11.04 -4.09 3.01
CA GLY A 148 -11.31 -2.67 3.30
C GLY A 148 -10.63 -2.13 4.56
N SER A 149 -10.38 -2.97 5.57
CA SER A 149 -9.71 -2.58 6.82
C SER A 149 -8.17 -2.62 6.76
N SER A 150 -7.56 -3.08 5.66
CA SER A 150 -6.11 -3.07 5.48
C SER A 150 -5.57 -1.66 5.25
N GLY A 151 -4.24 -1.49 5.29
CA GLY A 151 -3.62 -0.21 4.93
C GLY A 151 -4.03 0.28 3.54
N ILE A 152 -4.03 -0.62 2.54
CA ILE A 152 -4.53 -0.32 1.18
C ILE A 152 -6.01 0.02 1.20
N GLY A 153 -6.83 -0.79 1.90
CA GLY A 153 -8.28 -0.61 1.95
C GLY A 153 -8.69 0.70 2.58
N THR A 154 -8.12 1.06 3.71
CA THR A 154 -8.41 2.32 4.41
C THR A 154 -8.04 3.55 3.58
N MET A 155 -6.98 3.48 2.79
CA MET A 155 -6.59 4.53 1.85
C MET A 155 -7.53 4.57 0.64
N ALA A 156 -7.87 3.41 0.06
CA ALA A 156 -8.74 3.32 -1.11
C ALA A 156 -10.15 3.86 -0.82
N ILE A 157 -10.71 3.57 0.37
CA ILE A 157 -12.01 4.11 0.80
C ILE A 157 -11.96 5.65 0.77
N GLN A 158 -10.99 6.25 1.46
CA GLN A 158 -10.91 7.70 1.61
C GLN A 158 -10.69 8.40 0.26
N LEU A 159 -9.77 7.90 -0.57
CA LEU A 159 -9.49 8.49 -1.89
C LEU A 159 -10.69 8.36 -2.85
N ALA A 160 -11.36 7.21 -2.87
CA ALA A 160 -12.56 7.03 -3.69
C ALA A 160 -13.71 7.94 -3.24
N LYS A 161 -13.90 8.12 -1.94
CA LYS A 161 -14.88 9.07 -1.39
C LYS A 161 -14.54 10.51 -1.75
N ALA A 162 -13.27 10.89 -1.67
CA ALA A 162 -12.82 12.23 -2.01
C ALA A 162 -13.11 12.62 -3.46
N VAL A 163 -13.11 11.65 -4.39
CA VAL A 163 -13.47 11.88 -5.81
C VAL A 163 -14.95 11.70 -6.10
N GLY A 164 -15.78 11.39 -5.09
CA GLY A 164 -17.24 11.25 -5.27
C GLY A 164 -17.68 9.88 -5.79
N ALA A 165 -16.90 8.82 -5.59
CA ALA A 165 -17.31 7.45 -5.89
C ALA A 165 -18.11 6.83 -4.76
N ARG A 166 -18.90 5.80 -5.07
CA ARG A 166 -19.54 4.91 -4.09
C ARG A 166 -18.59 3.78 -3.75
N VAL A 167 -18.45 3.44 -2.48
CA VAL A 167 -17.47 2.47 -2.03
C VAL A 167 -18.12 1.27 -1.35
N ALA A 168 -17.86 0.09 -1.90
CA ALA A 168 -18.15 -1.20 -1.27
C ALA A 168 -16.84 -1.81 -0.74
N VAL A 169 -16.91 -2.47 0.41
CA VAL A 169 -15.75 -3.15 0.99
C VAL A 169 -16.09 -4.56 1.45
N THR A 170 -15.12 -5.46 1.37
CA THR A 170 -15.16 -6.71 2.11
C THR A 170 -14.17 -6.64 3.29
N ALA A 171 -14.62 -7.00 4.48
CA ALA A 171 -13.75 -7.13 5.67
C ALA A 171 -14.27 -8.28 6.54
N GLY A 172 -13.46 -8.73 7.49
CA GLY A 172 -13.84 -9.84 8.38
C GLY A 172 -14.23 -9.35 9.76
N GLY A 173 -15.54 -9.33 10.05
CA GLY A 173 -16.11 -9.04 11.33
C GLY A 173 -16.58 -7.58 11.52
N PRO A 174 -17.49 -7.37 12.51
CA PRO A 174 -18.22 -6.11 12.67
C PRO A 174 -17.32 -4.92 13.01
N GLU A 175 -16.29 -5.09 13.82
CA GLU A 175 -15.36 -4.02 14.21
C GLU A 175 -14.64 -3.41 13.01
N LYS A 176 -14.15 -4.25 12.12
CA LYS A 176 -13.47 -3.82 10.89
C LYS A 176 -14.42 -3.12 9.92
N LEU A 177 -15.63 -3.64 9.78
CA LEU A 177 -16.67 -3.02 8.96
C LEU A 177 -17.10 -1.67 9.52
N ALA A 178 -17.26 -1.54 10.83
CA ALA A 178 -17.55 -0.27 11.48
C ALA A 178 -16.47 0.77 11.18
N ARG A 179 -15.20 0.37 11.26
CA ARG A 179 -14.09 1.27 10.90
C ARG A 179 -14.09 1.67 9.43
N CYS A 180 -14.44 0.74 8.52
CA CYS A 180 -14.59 1.07 7.10
C CYS A 180 -15.73 2.08 6.87
N ALA A 181 -16.86 1.93 7.59
CA ALA A 181 -17.97 2.87 7.54
C ALA A 181 -17.59 4.28 8.01
N GLU A 182 -16.83 4.39 9.11
CA GLU A 182 -16.31 5.67 9.62
C GLU A 182 -15.39 6.37 8.60
N LEU A 183 -14.69 5.62 7.75
CA LEU A 183 -13.86 6.14 6.67
C LEU A 183 -14.65 6.49 5.41
N GLY A 184 -15.95 6.19 5.39
CA GLY A 184 -16.86 6.56 4.31
C GLY A 184 -17.32 5.42 3.39
N ALA A 185 -17.03 4.15 3.71
CA ALA A 185 -17.56 3.03 2.92
C ALA A 185 -19.09 2.97 3.01
N ASP A 186 -19.75 2.83 1.85
CA ASP A 186 -21.20 2.87 1.72
C ASP A 186 -21.84 1.48 1.81
N ILE A 187 -21.11 0.44 1.38
CA ILE A 187 -21.58 -0.95 1.33
C ILE A 187 -20.57 -1.80 2.09
N LEU A 188 -21.05 -2.42 3.16
CA LEU A 188 -20.22 -3.17 4.10
C LEU A 188 -20.55 -4.66 3.99
N ILE A 189 -19.57 -5.50 3.66
CA ILE A 189 -19.78 -6.93 3.44
C ILE A 189 -18.83 -7.72 4.33
N ASP A 190 -19.37 -8.50 5.25
CA ASP A 190 -18.61 -9.48 6.00
C ASP A 190 -18.38 -10.73 5.14
N TYR A 191 -17.18 -10.88 4.57
CA TYR A 191 -16.86 -12.01 3.70
C TYR A 191 -16.88 -13.38 4.40
N ARG A 192 -16.98 -13.41 5.74
CA ARG A 192 -17.08 -14.64 6.52
C ARG A 192 -18.52 -15.19 6.55
N GLU A 193 -19.50 -14.28 6.49
CA GLU A 193 -20.91 -14.58 6.67
C GLU A 193 -21.74 -14.38 5.38
N GLN A 194 -21.22 -13.58 4.44
CA GLN A 194 -21.98 -13.09 3.28
C GLN A 194 -21.26 -13.43 1.96
N ASP A 195 -22.04 -13.64 0.89
CA ASP A 195 -21.54 -13.66 -0.48
C ASP A 195 -21.45 -12.24 -1.01
N PHE A 196 -20.21 -11.79 -1.29
CA PHE A 196 -19.98 -10.41 -1.71
C PHE A 196 -20.58 -10.10 -3.10
N VAL A 197 -20.76 -11.09 -3.97
CA VAL A 197 -21.38 -10.88 -5.29
C VAL A 197 -22.87 -10.58 -5.11
N GLU A 198 -23.54 -11.35 -4.26
CA GLU A 198 -24.96 -11.16 -3.98
C GLU A 198 -25.23 -9.84 -3.25
N GLU A 199 -24.47 -9.55 -2.19
CA GLU A 199 -24.64 -8.33 -1.42
C GLU A 199 -24.34 -7.07 -2.24
N LEU A 200 -23.27 -7.10 -3.06
CA LEU A 200 -22.96 -5.99 -3.96
C LEU A 200 -24.08 -5.78 -4.98
N ARG A 201 -24.60 -6.84 -5.59
CA ARG A 201 -25.68 -6.74 -6.56
C ARG A 201 -26.97 -6.20 -5.95
N LYS A 202 -27.35 -6.65 -4.75
CA LYS A 202 -28.50 -6.10 -4.01
C LYS A 202 -28.32 -4.60 -3.80
N ALA A 203 -27.15 -4.18 -3.34
CA ALA A 203 -26.86 -2.78 -3.03
C ALA A 203 -26.71 -1.87 -4.27
N THR A 204 -26.51 -2.44 -5.47
CA THR A 204 -26.31 -1.71 -6.72
C THR A 204 -27.43 -1.96 -7.75
N ASP A 205 -28.62 -2.44 -7.33
CA ASP A 205 -29.76 -2.76 -8.20
C ASP A 205 -29.36 -3.67 -9.38
N GLY A 206 -28.44 -4.61 -9.14
CA GLY A 206 -27.95 -5.57 -10.12
C GLY A 206 -26.77 -5.09 -10.96
N ALA A 207 -26.36 -3.83 -10.87
CA ALA A 207 -25.31 -3.25 -11.71
C ALA A 207 -23.91 -3.86 -11.45
N GLY A 208 -23.53 -4.04 -10.18
CA GLY A 208 -22.20 -4.48 -9.77
C GLY A 208 -21.23 -3.33 -9.54
N ALA A 209 -19.93 -3.65 -9.48
CA ALA A 209 -18.86 -2.67 -9.30
C ALA A 209 -18.23 -2.25 -10.64
N ASP A 210 -18.02 -0.95 -10.83
CA ASP A 210 -17.29 -0.41 -11.98
C ASP A 210 -15.80 -0.69 -11.88
N VAL A 211 -15.24 -0.62 -10.67
CA VAL A 211 -13.85 -0.96 -10.38
C VAL A 211 -13.80 -1.91 -9.21
N ILE A 212 -12.95 -2.93 -9.28
CA ILE A 212 -12.62 -3.82 -8.17
C ILE A 212 -11.13 -3.75 -7.90
N LEU A 213 -10.74 -3.41 -6.68
CA LEU A 213 -9.37 -3.50 -6.19
C LEU A 213 -9.19 -4.80 -5.42
N ASP A 214 -8.39 -5.72 -5.96
CA ASP A 214 -8.26 -7.10 -5.48
C ASP A 214 -6.87 -7.40 -4.95
N ILE A 215 -6.80 -7.80 -3.68
CA ILE A 215 -5.61 -8.32 -3.00
C ILE A 215 -5.62 -9.86 -2.87
N VAL A 216 -6.70 -10.52 -3.31
CA VAL A 216 -6.92 -11.95 -3.08
C VAL A 216 -6.43 -12.79 -4.27
N GLY A 217 -6.71 -12.37 -5.48
CA GLY A 217 -6.26 -13.06 -6.70
C GLY A 217 -7.11 -14.30 -7.04
N ALA A 218 -6.45 -15.42 -7.34
CA ALA A 218 -7.06 -16.59 -7.98
C ALA A 218 -8.37 -17.08 -7.33
N LYS A 219 -8.42 -17.13 -6.00
CA LYS A 219 -9.62 -17.60 -5.26
C LYS A 219 -10.86 -16.76 -5.53
N TYR A 220 -10.68 -15.46 -5.84
CA TYR A 220 -11.80 -14.53 -6.07
C TYR A 220 -12.02 -14.22 -7.56
N LEU A 221 -11.19 -14.72 -8.47
CA LEU A 221 -11.20 -14.30 -9.88
C LEU A 221 -12.56 -14.47 -10.54
N ASP A 222 -13.19 -15.65 -10.49
CA ASP A 222 -14.50 -15.91 -11.09
C ASP A 222 -15.61 -15.08 -10.43
N ARG A 223 -15.57 -14.95 -9.09
CA ARG A 223 -16.53 -14.15 -8.34
C ARG A 223 -16.37 -12.65 -8.63
N ASN A 224 -15.13 -12.17 -8.77
CA ASN A 224 -14.85 -10.79 -9.17
C ASN A 224 -15.44 -10.49 -10.55
N VAL A 225 -15.25 -11.38 -11.54
CA VAL A 225 -15.86 -11.21 -12.87
C VAL A 225 -17.38 -11.16 -12.78
N LYS A 226 -18.01 -11.98 -11.92
CA LYS A 226 -19.45 -11.93 -11.68
C LYS A 226 -19.90 -10.63 -11.00
N ALA A 227 -19.09 -10.07 -10.12
CA ALA A 227 -19.36 -8.84 -9.38
C ALA A 227 -19.15 -7.57 -10.20
N LEU A 228 -18.35 -7.61 -11.28
CA LEU A 228 -18.12 -6.45 -12.14
C LEU A 228 -19.41 -5.97 -12.81
N ALA A 229 -19.53 -4.67 -12.95
CA ALA A 229 -20.49 -4.02 -13.84
C ALA A 229 -20.10 -4.22 -15.32
N VAL A 230 -21.00 -3.80 -16.22
CA VAL A 230 -20.69 -3.71 -17.66
C VAL A 230 -19.63 -2.61 -17.86
N ASN A 231 -18.59 -2.91 -18.65
CA ASN A 231 -17.36 -2.10 -18.80
C ASN A 231 -16.54 -2.00 -17.51
N GLY A 232 -16.72 -2.91 -16.56
CA GLY A 232 -16.01 -2.93 -15.30
C GLY A 232 -14.52 -3.27 -15.47
N ARG A 233 -13.72 -2.87 -14.47
CA ARG A 233 -12.26 -3.05 -14.46
C ARG A 233 -11.85 -3.70 -13.14
N LEU A 234 -11.18 -4.85 -13.24
CA LEU A 234 -10.59 -5.55 -12.10
C LEU A 234 -9.10 -5.25 -12.05
N ALA A 235 -8.65 -4.60 -10.98
CA ALA A 235 -7.25 -4.33 -10.70
C ALA A 235 -6.73 -5.31 -9.63
N VAL A 236 -5.93 -6.28 -10.02
CA VAL A 236 -5.31 -7.27 -9.13
C VAL A 236 -3.95 -6.75 -8.67
N ILE A 237 -3.79 -6.57 -7.37
CA ILE A 237 -2.55 -6.06 -6.75
C ILE A 237 -1.96 -7.02 -5.71
N GLY A 238 -2.64 -8.12 -5.43
CA GLY A 238 -2.19 -9.14 -4.48
C GLY A 238 -2.74 -10.52 -4.82
N LEU A 239 -2.08 -11.54 -4.28
CA LEU A 239 -2.34 -12.94 -4.63
C LEU A 239 -2.48 -13.81 -3.36
N GLN A 240 -3.08 -13.26 -2.29
CA GLN A 240 -3.22 -13.95 -1.00
C GLN A 240 -4.05 -15.24 -1.09
N GLY A 241 -4.94 -15.33 -2.08
CA GLY A 241 -5.78 -16.51 -2.35
C GLY A 241 -5.29 -17.36 -3.52
N GLY A 242 -4.05 -17.17 -3.97
CA GLY A 242 -3.41 -17.99 -5.00
C GLY A 242 -3.05 -17.22 -6.26
N VAL A 243 -2.08 -17.81 -7.00
CA VAL A 243 -1.47 -17.21 -8.20
C VAL A 243 -2.06 -17.70 -9.52
N LYS A 244 -2.77 -18.84 -9.53
CA LYS A 244 -3.35 -19.44 -10.73
C LYS A 244 -4.83 -19.73 -10.52
N GLY A 245 -5.68 -19.31 -11.46
CA GLY A 245 -7.11 -19.51 -11.43
C GLY A 245 -7.69 -19.61 -12.84
N GLU A 246 -8.88 -20.21 -12.95
CA GLU A 246 -9.63 -20.27 -14.20
C GLU A 246 -10.40 -18.97 -14.43
N LEU A 247 -10.50 -18.54 -15.68
CA LEU A 247 -11.22 -17.35 -16.11
C LEU A 247 -12.30 -17.73 -17.12
N ASN A 248 -13.55 -17.38 -16.80
CA ASN A 248 -14.65 -17.48 -17.75
C ASN A 248 -14.60 -16.30 -18.73
N LEU A 249 -13.99 -16.53 -19.90
CA LEU A 249 -13.86 -15.51 -20.95
C LEU A 249 -15.22 -15.08 -21.52
N GLY A 250 -16.22 -15.97 -21.57
CA GLY A 250 -17.57 -15.61 -22.02
C GLY A 250 -18.24 -14.61 -21.07
N ALA A 251 -18.09 -14.81 -19.76
CA ALA A 251 -18.61 -13.86 -18.77
C ALA A 251 -17.91 -12.50 -18.87
N LEU A 252 -16.58 -12.49 -19.06
CA LEU A 252 -15.80 -11.27 -19.24
C LEU A 252 -16.20 -10.52 -20.51
N LEU A 253 -16.33 -11.23 -21.62
CA LEU A 253 -16.74 -10.68 -22.92
C LEU A 253 -18.13 -10.05 -22.84
N ASN A 254 -19.12 -10.75 -22.26
CA ASN A 254 -20.48 -10.23 -22.13
C ASN A 254 -20.55 -8.93 -21.33
N LYS A 255 -19.64 -8.74 -20.39
CA LYS A 255 -19.50 -7.50 -19.61
C LYS A 255 -18.63 -6.45 -20.28
N ARG A 256 -17.91 -6.78 -21.35
CA ARG A 256 -16.88 -5.91 -21.97
C ARG A 256 -15.88 -5.41 -20.94
N ALA A 257 -15.56 -6.27 -19.95
CA ALA A 257 -14.76 -5.93 -18.79
C ALA A 257 -13.27 -6.17 -19.06
N ALA A 258 -12.42 -5.53 -18.27
CA ALA A 258 -10.97 -5.69 -18.29
C ALA A 258 -10.43 -6.22 -16.98
N ILE A 259 -9.35 -6.98 -17.05
CA ILE A 259 -8.56 -7.42 -15.90
C ILE A 259 -7.14 -6.93 -16.10
N THR A 260 -6.62 -6.22 -15.09
CA THR A 260 -5.24 -5.74 -15.05
C THR A 260 -4.58 -6.23 -13.78
N ALA A 261 -3.35 -6.67 -13.86
CA ALA A 261 -2.53 -7.05 -12.72
C ALA A 261 -1.25 -6.22 -12.72
N THR A 262 -0.92 -5.62 -11.58
CA THR A 262 0.28 -4.77 -11.46
C THR A 262 1.03 -5.04 -10.18
N SER A 263 2.33 -4.72 -10.19
CA SER A 263 3.15 -4.57 -9.00
C SER A 263 3.82 -3.21 -9.00
N LEU A 264 4.12 -2.66 -7.84
CA LEU A 264 4.75 -1.34 -7.72
C LEU A 264 6.27 -1.45 -7.54
N ARG A 265 6.72 -2.34 -6.67
CA ARG A 265 8.11 -2.47 -6.23
C ARG A 265 9.11 -2.62 -7.38
N GLY A 266 8.82 -3.49 -8.35
CA GLY A 266 9.70 -3.83 -9.47
C GLY A 266 9.61 -2.88 -10.66
N ARG A 267 8.83 -1.80 -10.61
CA ARG A 267 8.73 -0.84 -11.72
C ARG A 267 10.04 -0.06 -11.90
N PRO A 268 10.37 0.35 -13.13
CA PRO A 268 11.47 1.28 -13.39
C PRO A 268 11.36 2.56 -12.55
N LEU A 269 12.50 3.16 -12.20
CA LEU A 269 12.54 4.37 -11.37
C LEU A 269 11.70 5.52 -11.97
N ALA A 270 11.74 5.70 -13.28
CA ALA A 270 10.95 6.74 -13.97
C ALA A 270 9.43 6.54 -13.82
N GLU A 271 8.96 5.29 -13.88
CA GLU A 271 7.53 4.99 -13.67
C GLU A 271 7.11 5.24 -12.21
N LYS A 272 7.95 4.84 -11.25
CA LYS A 272 7.69 5.13 -9.83
C LYS A 272 7.70 6.63 -9.56
N ALA A 273 8.64 7.37 -10.15
CA ALA A 273 8.69 8.83 -10.04
C ALA A 273 7.42 9.50 -10.61
N ALA A 274 6.91 9.01 -11.74
CA ALA A 274 5.65 9.51 -12.30
C ALA A 274 4.44 9.25 -11.39
N ILE A 275 4.38 8.07 -10.76
CA ILE A 275 3.33 7.75 -9.77
C ILE A 275 3.46 8.65 -8.55
N VAL A 276 4.66 8.83 -8.00
CA VAL A 276 4.92 9.69 -6.83
C VAL A 276 4.58 11.15 -7.14
N ALA A 277 4.92 11.65 -8.33
CA ALA A 277 4.54 12.98 -8.77
C ALA A 277 3.01 13.16 -8.84
N ALA A 278 2.29 12.18 -9.40
CA ALA A 278 0.82 12.20 -9.44
C ALA A 278 0.20 12.13 -8.03
N VAL A 279 0.76 11.32 -7.13
CA VAL A 279 0.35 11.30 -5.71
C VAL A 279 0.58 12.65 -5.05
N ARG A 280 1.73 13.28 -5.28
CA ARG A 280 2.02 14.62 -4.75
C ARG A 280 1.03 15.68 -5.24
N GLU A 281 0.66 15.61 -6.52
CA GLU A 281 -0.27 16.56 -7.14
C GLU A 281 -1.72 16.38 -6.65
N HIS A 282 -2.19 15.13 -6.56
CA HIS A 282 -3.61 14.85 -6.38
C HIS A 282 -3.99 14.37 -4.98
N VAL A 283 -3.08 13.73 -4.25
CA VAL A 283 -3.37 13.12 -2.94
C VAL A 283 -2.85 14.00 -1.80
N TRP A 284 -1.67 14.58 -1.93
CA TRP A 284 -1.06 15.39 -0.86
C TRP A 284 -1.92 16.57 -0.40
N PRO A 285 -2.57 17.34 -1.29
CA PRO A 285 -3.51 18.38 -0.88
C PRO A 285 -4.68 17.83 -0.03
N LEU A 286 -5.22 16.66 -0.38
CA LEU A 286 -6.30 16.03 0.38
C LEU A 286 -5.87 15.61 1.80
N ILE A 287 -4.59 15.25 1.96
CA ILE A 287 -4.04 14.93 3.28
C ILE A 287 -3.79 16.21 4.09
N ALA A 288 -3.22 17.23 3.49
CA ALA A 288 -3.02 18.54 4.15
C ALA A 288 -4.34 19.17 4.61
N ASP A 289 -5.40 19.02 3.83
CA ASP A 289 -6.76 19.48 4.17
C ASP A 289 -7.48 18.56 5.17
N GLY A 290 -6.87 17.45 5.59
CA GLY A 290 -7.46 16.47 6.53
C GLY A 290 -8.60 15.63 5.96
N VAL A 291 -8.88 15.69 4.65
CA VAL A 291 -9.89 14.88 3.95
C VAL A 291 -9.46 13.42 3.91
N VAL A 292 -8.16 13.19 3.69
CA VAL A 292 -7.53 11.88 3.72
C VAL A 292 -6.49 11.86 4.84
N ARG A 293 -6.40 10.77 5.59
CA ARG A 293 -5.45 10.65 6.70
C ARG A 293 -4.85 9.25 6.78
N PRO A 294 -3.62 9.11 7.28
CA PRO A 294 -3.06 7.80 7.56
C PRO A 294 -3.89 7.10 8.66
N VAL A 295 -4.21 5.84 8.45
CA VAL A 295 -4.86 4.99 9.46
C VAL A 295 -3.80 4.05 10.00
N VAL A 296 -3.40 4.26 11.25
CA VAL A 296 -2.37 3.48 11.93
C VAL A 296 -2.99 2.73 13.09
N ASP A 297 -2.77 1.41 13.13
CA ASP A 297 -3.23 0.54 14.21
C ASP A 297 -2.32 0.70 15.44
N ARG A 298 -1.04 0.55 15.23
CA ARG A 298 -0.01 0.66 16.27
C ARG A 298 1.37 0.99 15.73
N THR A 299 2.24 1.41 16.64
CA THR A 299 3.67 1.60 16.40
C THR A 299 4.46 0.65 17.29
N VAL A 300 5.44 -0.04 16.70
CA VAL A 300 6.33 -1.00 17.35
C VAL A 300 7.77 -0.49 17.21
N PRO A 301 8.66 -0.63 18.21
CA PRO A 301 10.08 -0.35 18.01
C PRO A 301 10.65 -1.17 16.84
N MET A 302 11.50 -0.58 16.02
CA MET A 302 12.04 -1.27 14.84
C MET A 302 12.84 -2.54 15.19
N PRO A 303 13.60 -2.62 16.28
CA PRO A 303 14.22 -3.87 16.73
C PRO A 303 13.22 -5.01 16.95
N ASP A 304 11.97 -4.69 17.27
CA ASP A 304 10.89 -5.64 17.52
C ASP A 304 10.04 -5.92 16.23
N ALA A 305 10.62 -5.76 15.05
CA ALA A 305 9.92 -5.95 13.76
C ALA A 305 9.24 -7.32 13.63
N ALA A 306 9.77 -8.35 14.30
CA ALA A 306 9.15 -9.67 14.38
C ALA A 306 7.72 -9.61 14.94
N GLU A 307 7.48 -8.78 15.96
CA GLU A 307 6.14 -8.58 16.56
C GLU A 307 5.21 -7.88 15.57
N ALA A 308 5.69 -6.82 14.91
CA ALA A 308 4.92 -6.11 13.89
C ALA A 308 4.51 -7.05 12.72
N HIS A 309 5.39 -7.94 12.30
CA HIS A 309 5.08 -8.94 11.28
C HIS A 309 4.02 -9.94 11.76
N ARG A 310 4.07 -10.43 13.01
CA ARG A 310 3.02 -11.29 13.60
C ARG A 310 1.65 -10.61 13.57
N VAL A 311 1.60 -9.33 13.92
CA VAL A 311 0.37 -8.54 13.88
C VAL A 311 -0.20 -8.48 12.46
N VAL A 312 0.64 -8.21 11.46
CA VAL A 312 0.19 -8.16 10.05
C VAL A 312 -0.23 -9.54 9.53
N GLU A 313 0.46 -10.60 9.90
CA GLU A 313 0.12 -11.98 9.50
C GLU A 313 -1.19 -12.47 10.12
N SER A 314 -1.46 -12.12 11.37
CA SER A 314 -2.73 -12.47 12.03
C SER A 314 -3.93 -11.77 11.41
N SER A 315 -3.70 -10.74 10.60
CA SER A 315 -4.75 -9.88 10.04
C SER A 315 -5.69 -9.28 11.10
N ALA A 316 -5.25 -9.13 12.35
CA ALA A 316 -6.05 -8.55 13.42
C ALA A 316 -6.09 -7.01 13.36
N HIS A 317 -5.08 -6.38 12.78
CA HIS A 317 -4.91 -4.93 12.69
C HIS A 317 -5.93 -4.25 11.76
N ILE A 318 -6.08 -2.94 11.95
CA ILE A 318 -6.84 -2.04 11.06
C ILE A 318 -5.92 -0.91 10.61
N GLY A 319 -5.70 -0.78 9.30
CA GLY A 319 -4.76 0.19 8.75
C GLY A 319 -3.32 -0.34 8.73
N LYS A 320 -2.36 0.52 9.07
CA LYS A 320 -0.92 0.24 9.01
C LYS A 320 -0.33 -0.08 10.38
N VAL A 321 0.70 -0.89 10.40
CA VAL A 321 1.57 -1.12 11.57
C VAL A 321 2.90 -0.43 11.28
N LEU A 322 3.31 0.49 12.15
CA LEU A 322 4.56 1.23 12.00
C LEU A 322 5.70 0.56 12.76
N LEU A 323 6.90 0.76 12.24
CA LEU A 323 8.17 0.46 12.90
C LEU A 323 8.90 1.78 13.15
N ARG A 324 9.16 2.11 14.41
CA ARG A 324 9.86 3.34 14.80
C ARG A 324 11.31 3.05 15.13
N VAL A 325 12.21 3.82 14.53
CA VAL A 325 13.63 3.78 14.87
C VAL A 325 13.81 4.24 16.33
N PRO A 326 14.59 3.54 17.18
CA PRO A 326 14.91 4.00 18.52
C PRO A 326 15.54 5.39 18.50
N MET A 327 15.09 6.28 19.36
CA MET A 327 15.80 7.55 19.58
C MET A 327 17.05 7.22 20.39
N GLY A 328 18.23 7.52 19.82
CA GLY A 328 19.51 7.35 20.48
C GLY A 328 19.69 8.23 21.71
#